data_2bdff7dbd05384ca3ac36360f40b0386
#
_entry.id   2bdff7dbd05384ca3ac36360f40b0386
#
_cell.length_a   1.000
_cell.length_b   1.000
_cell.length_c   1.000
_cell.angle_alpha   90.00
_cell.angle_beta   90.00
_cell.angle_gamma   90.00
#
_symmetry.space_group_name_H-M   'P 1'
#
loop_
_entity.id
_entity.type
_entity.pdbx_description
1 polymer ?
#
loop_
_entity_poly.entity_id
_entity_poly.type
_entity_poly.pdbx_seq_one_letter_code
_entity_poly.pdbx_strand_id
1 'polypeptide(L)'
;MSQLSDAQKAMVDLFERHVQAELDGDLDTTMATMTESPHLNHVPTMMGGVGRDGVRAFYRDRLVGKFFPPDVRMTAVSRTVGESQIVEEMVITFTHTTEIEWMLPGVKPTGKPVEAAFIVVVGVKEGKVSHEHIYWDQASVLVQIGLLDP
;
A
#
# COMPACT_ATOMS: atom_id res chain seq x y z
N MET A 1 -16.76 -21.33 -9.98
CA MET A 1 -15.56 -20.65 -9.41
C MET A 1 -14.58 -21.70 -8.88
N SER A 2 -13.35 -21.67 -9.33
CA SER A 2 -12.32 -22.54 -8.76
C SER A 2 -11.97 -22.09 -7.35
N GLN A 3 -11.83 -23.03 -6.44
CA GLN A 3 -11.32 -22.76 -5.10
C GLN A 3 -9.82 -22.47 -5.17
N LEU A 4 -9.34 -21.57 -4.30
CA LEU A 4 -7.91 -21.32 -4.15
C LEU A 4 -7.21 -22.59 -3.67
N SER A 5 -6.02 -22.86 -4.23
CA SER A 5 -5.12 -23.89 -3.73
C SER A 5 -4.63 -23.53 -2.31
N ASP A 6 -4.06 -24.49 -1.60
CA ASP A 6 -3.50 -24.22 -0.28
C ASP A 6 -2.32 -23.24 -0.35
N ALA A 7 -1.52 -23.29 -1.43
CA ALA A 7 -0.47 -22.32 -1.66
C ALA A 7 -1.03 -20.91 -1.89
N GLN A 8 -2.11 -20.77 -2.63
CA GLN A 8 -2.78 -19.49 -2.85
C GLN A 8 -3.41 -18.93 -1.57
N LYS A 9 -4.02 -19.78 -0.76
CA LYS A 9 -4.53 -19.38 0.56
C LYS A 9 -3.39 -18.88 1.46
N ALA A 10 -2.26 -19.56 1.48
CA ALA A 10 -1.08 -19.14 2.23
C ALA A 10 -0.55 -17.79 1.77
N MET A 11 -0.59 -17.48 0.46
CA MET A 11 -0.23 -16.15 -0.05
C MET A 11 -1.20 -15.08 0.42
N VAL A 12 -2.50 -15.35 0.43
CA VAL A 12 -3.51 -14.42 0.95
C VAL A 12 -3.27 -14.15 2.44
N ASP A 13 -3.06 -15.18 3.24
CA ASP A 13 -2.78 -15.03 4.68
C ASP A 13 -1.49 -14.21 4.92
N LEU A 14 -0.45 -14.44 4.13
CA LEU A 14 0.78 -13.66 4.18
C LEU A 14 0.53 -12.18 3.87
N PHE A 15 -0.20 -11.90 2.79
CA PHE A 15 -0.53 -10.53 2.39
C PHE A 15 -1.35 -9.81 3.46
N GLU A 16 -2.38 -10.45 3.98
CA GLU A 16 -3.22 -9.86 5.02
C GLU A 16 -2.43 -9.58 6.31
N ARG A 17 -1.54 -10.48 6.71
CA ARG A 17 -0.64 -10.27 7.86
C ARG A 17 0.33 -9.11 7.62
N HIS A 18 0.86 -8.99 6.41
CA HIS A 18 1.74 -7.89 6.02
C HIS A 18 1.01 -6.53 6.11
N VAL A 19 -0.16 -6.41 5.50
CA VAL A 19 -0.97 -5.18 5.55
C VAL A 19 -1.37 -4.83 6.98
N GLN A 20 -1.77 -5.83 7.77
CA GLN A 20 -2.14 -5.57 9.17
C GLN A 20 -0.96 -5.03 9.98
N ALA A 21 0.24 -5.56 9.77
CA ALA A 21 1.45 -5.03 10.42
C ALA A 21 1.74 -3.57 10.03
N GLU A 22 1.53 -3.22 8.77
CA GLU A 22 1.64 -1.82 8.32
C GLU A 22 0.63 -0.91 9.02
N LEU A 23 -0.63 -1.32 9.08
CA LEU A 23 -1.69 -0.55 9.73
C LEU A 23 -1.45 -0.39 11.24
N ASP A 24 -0.91 -1.41 11.89
CA ASP A 24 -0.57 -1.40 13.32
C ASP A 24 0.70 -0.60 13.61
N GLY A 25 1.45 -0.19 12.59
CA GLY A 25 2.72 0.50 12.75
C GLY A 25 3.84 -0.42 13.25
N ASP A 26 3.71 -1.73 13.05
CA ASP A 26 4.70 -2.73 13.45
C ASP A 26 5.74 -2.96 12.34
N LEU A 27 6.79 -2.14 12.36
CA LEU A 27 7.85 -2.18 11.36
C LEU A 27 8.57 -3.53 11.34
N ASP A 28 8.83 -4.12 12.50
CA ASP A 28 9.58 -5.37 12.56
C ASP A 28 8.79 -6.55 11.98
N THR A 29 7.50 -6.64 12.27
CA THR A 29 6.63 -7.65 11.66
C THR A 29 6.45 -7.40 10.16
N THR A 30 6.28 -6.15 9.74
CA THR A 30 6.21 -5.79 8.32
C THR A 30 7.44 -6.31 7.58
N MET A 31 8.64 -6.02 8.08
CA MET A 31 9.89 -6.49 7.47
C MET A 31 10.06 -8.01 7.56
N ALA A 32 9.58 -8.65 8.63
CA ALA A 32 9.65 -10.10 8.78
C ALA A 32 8.81 -10.86 7.75
N THR A 33 7.78 -10.25 7.19
CA THR A 33 6.96 -10.82 6.11
C THR A 33 7.60 -10.71 4.73
N MET A 34 8.71 -9.98 4.59
CA MET A 34 9.36 -9.71 3.30
C MET A 34 10.61 -10.56 3.09
N THR A 35 10.98 -10.74 1.82
CA THR A 35 12.22 -11.44 1.42
C THR A 35 13.46 -10.66 1.85
N GLU A 36 14.66 -11.26 1.64
CA GLU A 36 15.93 -10.59 1.91
C GLU A 36 16.22 -9.44 0.94
N SER A 37 15.63 -9.46 -0.25
CA SER A 37 15.84 -8.42 -1.28
C SER A 37 14.50 -7.93 -1.83
N PRO A 38 13.63 -7.34 -0.98
CA PRO A 38 12.34 -6.84 -1.42
C PRO A 38 12.47 -5.52 -2.20
N HIS A 39 11.43 -5.17 -2.93
CA HIS A 39 11.29 -3.81 -3.43
C HIS A 39 9.84 -3.32 -3.28
N LEU A 40 9.71 -2.02 -3.10
CA LEU A 40 8.44 -1.33 -2.85
C LEU A 40 8.40 -0.09 -3.72
N ASN A 41 7.30 0.14 -4.43
CA ASN A 41 7.12 1.36 -5.20
C ASN A 41 5.68 1.85 -5.15
N HIS A 42 5.50 3.09 -4.70
CA HIS A 42 4.27 3.86 -4.85
C HIS A 42 4.35 4.59 -6.19
N VAL A 43 3.81 3.99 -7.22
CA VAL A 43 4.07 4.35 -8.62
C VAL A 43 3.78 5.82 -8.95
N PRO A 44 2.65 6.44 -8.54
CA PRO A 44 2.38 7.84 -8.89
C PRO A 44 3.39 8.85 -8.34
N THR A 45 4.07 8.53 -7.25
CA THR A 45 5.09 9.39 -6.64
C THR A 45 6.50 8.85 -6.80
N MET A 46 6.63 7.62 -7.33
CA MET A 46 7.89 6.87 -7.45
C MET A 46 8.64 6.75 -6.12
N MET A 47 7.89 6.70 -5.02
CA MET A 47 8.44 6.56 -3.66
C MET A 47 8.40 5.12 -3.20
N GLY A 48 9.49 4.69 -2.56
CA GLY A 48 9.62 3.35 -2.04
C GLY A 48 11.08 3.04 -1.70
N GLY A 49 11.46 1.81 -1.93
CA GLY A 49 12.82 1.37 -1.66
C GLY A 49 13.17 0.10 -2.41
N VAL A 50 14.45 -0.15 -2.54
CA VAL A 50 15.02 -1.36 -3.14
C VAL A 50 15.97 -1.99 -2.13
N GLY A 51 15.83 -3.30 -1.95
CA GLY A 51 16.58 -4.04 -0.94
C GLY A 51 16.02 -3.84 0.47
N ARG A 52 16.43 -4.69 1.39
CA ARG A 52 15.88 -4.72 2.75
C ARG A 52 16.10 -3.42 3.50
N ASP A 53 17.30 -2.84 3.42
CA ASP A 53 17.60 -1.58 4.12
C ASP A 53 16.84 -0.40 3.51
N GLY A 54 16.74 -0.33 2.18
CA GLY A 54 16.00 0.72 1.49
C GLY A 54 14.50 0.67 1.78
N VAL A 55 13.91 -0.50 1.74
CA VAL A 55 12.50 -0.71 2.07
C VAL A 55 12.21 -0.40 3.53
N ARG A 56 13.06 -0.89 4.46
CA ARG A 56 12.93 -0.60 5.89
C ARG A 56 13.01 0.90 6.18
N ALA A 57 13.96 1.60 5.56
CA ALA A 57 14.11 3.05 5.71
C ALA A 57 12.87 3.79 5.23
N PHE A 58 12.30 3.40 4.09
CA PHE A 58 11.07 4.00 3.59
C PHE A 58 9.90 3.80 4.56
N TYR A 59 9.67 2.57 5.03
CA TYR A 59 8.60 2.30 5.99
C TYR A 59 8.75 3.12 7.26
N ARG A 60 9.96 3.14 7.84
CA ARG A 60 10.25 3.87 9.07
C ARG A 60 10.01 5.37 8.92
N ASP A 61 10.49 5.96 7.84
CA ASP A 61 10.56 7.41 7.67
C ASP A 61 9.31 8.00 7.04
N ARG A 62 8.59 7.22 6.23
CA ARG A 62 7.53 7.74 5.37
C ARG A 62 6.15 7.12 5.57
N LEU A 63 6.07 5.92 6.15
CA LEU A 63 4.82 5.18 6.16
C LEU A 63 4.36 4.77 7.56
N VAL A 64 5.19 4.10 8.34
CA VAL A 64 4.80 3.60 9.66
C VAL A 64 4.40 4.74 10.59
N GLY A 65 3.18 4.64 11.16
CA GLY A 65 2.58 5.71 11.96
C GLY A 65 2.10 6.93 11.18
N LYS A 66 2.26 6.93 9.86
CA LYS A 66 1.90 8.03 8.96
C LYS A 66 1.16 7.54 7.71
N PHE A 67 0.55 6.37 7.81
CA PHE A 67 -0.03 5.67 6.67
C PHE A 67 -1.16 6.47 6.04
N PHE A 68 -2.20 6.74 6.82
CA PHE A 68 -3.37 7.50 6.42
C PHE A 68 -3.92 8.34 7.58
N PRO A 69 -4.76 9.34 7.30
CA PRO A 69 -5.57 9.99 8.33
C PRO A 69 -6.43 8.99 9.10
N PRO A 70 -6.83 9.32 10.36
CA PRO A 70 -7.50 8.34 11.24
C PRO A 70 -8.88 7.88 10.78
N ASP A 71 -9.54 8.61 9.88
CA ASP A 71 -10.86 8.26 9.34
C ASP A 71 -10.78 7.40 8.07
N VAL A 72 -9.61 6.91 7.71
CA VAL A 72 -9.43 6.09 6.51
C VAL A 72 -10.34 4.86 6.49
N ARG A 73 -10.93 4.61 5.32
CA ARG A 73 -11.68 3.38 5.04
C ARG A 73 -11.18 2.75 3.77
N MET A 74 -10.98 1.44 3.81
CA MET A 74 -10.55 0.64 2.67
C MET A 74 -11.67 -0.35 2.33
N THR A 75 -12.20 -0.23 1.12
CA THR A 75 -13.27 -1.10 0.63
C THR A 75 -12.72 -1.96 -0.50
N ALA A 76 -12.64 -3.27 -0.27
CA ALA A 76 -12.20 -4.21 -1.29
C ALA A 76 -13.19 -4.25 -2.45
N VAL A 77 -12.68 -4.21 -3.68
CA VAL A 77 -13.46 -4.33 -4.91
C VAL A 77 -13.24 -5.69 -5.55
N SER A 78 -12.00 -6.08 -5.77
CA SER A 78 -11.66 -7.38 -6.35
C SER A 78 -10.27 -7.84 -5.90
N ARG A 79 -10.08 -9.16 -5.93
CA ARG A 79 -8.78 -9.78 -5.65
C ARG A 79 -8.54 -10.90 -6.66
N THR A 80 -7.40 -10.84 -7.31
CA THR A 80 -6.93 -11.89 -8.22
C THR A 80 -5.70 -12.55 -7.62
N VAL A 81 -5.76 -13.86 -7.43
CA VAL A 81 -4.67 -14.64 -6.83
C VAL A 81 -4.08 -15.55 -7.90
N GLY A 82 -2.85 -15.26 -8.30
CA GLY A 82 -2.07 -16.06 -9.25
C GLY A 82 -1.25 -17.15 -8.54
N GLU A 83 -0.24 -17.64 -9.23
CA GLU A 83 0.69 -18.64 -8.66
C GLU A 83 1.72 -18.02 -7.72
N SER A 84 2.14 -16.78 -7.99
CA SER A 84 3.17 -16.08 -7.23
C SER A 84 2.88 -14.60 -7.01
N GLN A 85 1.65 -14.16 -7.29
CA GLN A 85 1.28 -12.75 -7.22
C GLN A 85 -0.19 -12.59 -6.89
N ILE A 86 -0.49 -11.58 -6.10
CA ILE A 86 -1.84 -11.12 -5.80
C ILE A 86 -2.01 -9.72 -6.38
N VAL A 87 -3.16 -9.47 -7.00
CA VAL A 87 -3.59 -8.12 -7.38
C VAL A 87 -4.85 -7.79 -6.60
N GLU A 88 -4.79 -6.74 -5.82
CA GLU A 88 -5.89 -6.24 -5.00
C GLU A 88 -6.40 -4.92 -5.59
N GLU A 89 -7.69 -4.84 -5.85
CA GLU A 89 -8.35 -3.58 -6.21
C GLU A 89 -9.22 -3.13 -5.05
N MET A 90 -9.08 -1.86 -4.64
CA MET A 90 -9.84 -1.30 -3.53
C MET A 90 -10.16 0.17 -3.77
N VAL A 91 -11.16 0.67 -3.08
CA VAL A 91 -11.44 2.10 -2.98
C VAL A 91 -11.05 2.55 -1.57
N ILE A 92 -10.28 3.61 -1.50
CA ILE A 92 -9.84 4.20 -0.23
C ILE A 92 -10.45 5.59 -0.10
N THR A 93 -11.07 5.86 1.06
CA THR A 93 -11.62 7.16 1.39
C THR A 93 -11.03 7.68 2.68
N PHE A 94 -10.75 8.98 2.74
CA PHE A 94 -10.29 9.66 3.95
C PHE A 94 -10.52 11.16 3.84
N THR A 95 -10.42 11.86 4.96
CA THR A 95 -10.34 13.33 4.99
C THR A 95 -8.87 13.72 5.18
N HIS A 96 -8.35 14.56 4.30
CA HIS A 96 -6.93 14.97 4.29
C HIS A 96 -6.62 15.88 5.47
N THR A 97 -6.52 15.29 6.66
CA THR A 97 -6.27 15.98 7.94
C THR A 97 -4.84 15.82 8.45
N THR A 98 -4.05 14.95 7.85
CA THR A 98 -2.63 14.73 8.19
C THR A 98 -1.77 14.80 6.93
N GLU A 99 -0.47 15.04 7.09
CA GLU A 99 0.48 14.92 5.99
C GLU A 99 0.63 13.44 5.60
N ILE A 100 0.59 13.14 4.29
CA ILE A 100 0.74 11.79 3.74
C ILE A 100 1.91 11.83 2.76
N GLU A 101 3.12 11.76 3.28
CA GLU A 101 4.34 12.00 2.50
C GLU A 101 4.55 11.04 1.33
N TRP A 102 4.16 9.77 1.49
CA TRP A 102 4.31 8.77 0.44
C TRP A 102 3.33 8.98 -0.73
N MET A 103 2.20 9.67 -0.48
CA MET A 103 1.14 9.92 -1.46
C MET A 103 1.15 11.38 -1.93
N LEU A 104 1.31 12.31 -1.02
CA LEU A 104 1.21 13.76 -1.23
C LEU A 104 2.45 14.46 -0.65
N PRO A 105 3.64 14.20 -1.21
CA PRO A 105 4.88 14.76 -0.66
C PRO A 105 4.86 16.28 -0.66
N GLY A 106 5.16 16.87 0.50
CA GLY A 106 5.21 18.33 0.68
C GLY A 106 3.87 19.05 0.71
N VAL A 107 2.75 18.32 0.67
CA VAL A 107 1.41 18.91 0.71
C VAL A 107 0.90 18.98 2.14
N LYS A 108 0.53 20.20 2.57
CA LYS A 108 -0.09 20.41 3.88
C LYS A 108 -1.54 19.92 3.89
N PRO A 109 -2.06 19.47 5.04
CA PRO A 109 -3.45 19.03 5.15
C PRO A 109 -4.44 20.08 4.64
N THR A 110 -5.33 19.66 3.75
CA THR A 110 -6.35 20.55 3.13
C THR A 110 -7.70 20.46 3.83
N GLY A 111 -7.94 19.44 4.66
CA GLY A 111 -9.24 19.18 5.28
C GLY A 111 -10.30 18.67 4.32
N LYS A 112 -9.94 18.37 3.07
CA LYS A 112 -10.89 17.96 2.03
C LYS A 112 -11.04 16.44 1.98
N PRO A 113 -12.24 15.93 1.63
CA PRO A 113 -12.46 14.50 1.46
C PRO A 113 -11.79 14.01 0.16
N VAL A 114 -11.24 12.79 0.23
CA VAL A 114 -10.62 12.11 -0.89
C VAL A 114 -11.22 10.72 -1.04
N GLU A 115 -11.53 10.35 -2.27
CA GLU A 115 -11.88 8.99 -2.66
C GLU A 115 -10.99 8.59 -3.85
N ALA A 116 -10.25 7.50 -3.71
CA ALA A 116 -9.32 7.06 -4.75
C ALA A 116 -9.36 5.54 -4.93
N ALA A 117 -9.35 5.10 -6.18
CA ALA A 117 -9.13 3.69 -6.51
C ALA A 117 -7.65 3.37 -6.40
N PHE A 118 -7.35 2.26 -5.73
CA PHE A 118 -5.99 1.74 -5.55
C PHE A 118 -5.88 0.35 -6.14
N ILE A 119 -4.76 0.09 -6.78
CA ILE A 119 -4.35 -1.24 -7.21
C ILE A 119 -3.04 -1.56 -6.48
N VAL A 120 -3.01 -2.68 -5.78
CA VAL A 120 -1.81 -3.19 -5.11
C VAL A 120 -1.41 -4.49 -5.79
N VAL A 121 -0.20 -4.53 -6.30
CA VAL A 121 0.41 -5.73 -6.90
C VAL A 121 1.44 -6.26 -5.92
N VAL A 122 1.20 -7.46 -5.38
CA VAL A 122 2.05 -8.10 -4.37
C VAL A 122 2.65 -9.35 -4.95
N GLY A 123 3.97 -9.38 -5.08
CA GLY A 123 4.72 -10.58 -5.44
C GLY A 123 5.07 -11.40 -4.21
N VAL A 124 5.02 -12.71 -4.35
CA VAL A 124 5.36 -13.66 -3.27
C VAL A 124 6.43 -14.62 -3.78
N LYS A 125 7.47 -14.81 -2.99
CA LYS A 125 8.56 -15.73 -3.26
C LYS A 125 8.94 -16.46 -1.96
N GLU A 126 8.94 -17.79 -2.02
CA GLU A 126 9.35 -18.62 -0.88
C GLU A 126 8.59 -18.27 0.42
N GLY A 127 7.29 -18.03 0.31
CA GLY A 127 6.43 -17.70 1.45
C GLY A 127 6.64 -16.32 2.05
N LYS A 128 7.29 -15.41 1.32
CA LYS A 128 7.55 -14.02 1.73
C LYS A 128 7.13 -13.04 0.64
N VAL A 129 6.79 -11.81 1.03
CA VAL A 129 6.53 -10.72 0.10
C VAL A 129 7.84 -10.29 -0.56
N SER A 130 7.92 -10.45 -1.88
CA SER A 130 9.10 -10.07 -2.66
C SER A 130 9.02 -8.63 -3.14
N HIS A 131 7.83 -8.15 -3.43
CA HIS A 131 7.61 -6.76 -3.83
C HIS A 131 6.16 -6.33 -3.62
N GLU A 132 5.98 -5.03 -3.51
CA GLU A 132 4.69 -4.35 -3.60
C GLU A 132 4.79 -3.17 -4.54
N HIS A 133 3.87 -3.11 -5.50
CA HIS A 133 3.70 -1.96 -6.38
C HIS A 133 2.29 -1.42 -6.20
N ILE A 134 2.18 -0.16 -5.80
CA ILE A 134 0.92 0.49 -5.46
C ILE A 134 0.63 1.57 -6.49
N TYR A 135 -0.58 1.53 -7.04
CA TYR A 135 -1.05 2.43 -8.09
C TYR A 135 -2.32 3.15 -7.63
N TRP A 136 -2.40 4.43 -7.91
CA TRP A 136 -3.63 5.22 -7.79
C TRP A 136 -3.59 6.36 -8.80
N ASP A 137 -4.73 7.03 -9.02
CA ASP A 137 -4.80 8.19 -9.89
C ASP A 137 -4.47 9.46 -9.09
N GLN A 138 -3.22 9.90 -9.18
CA GLN A 138 -2.74 11.11 -8.49
C GLN A 138 -3.44 12.38 -8.99
N ALA A 139 -3.74 12.46 -10.29
CA ALA A 139 -4.42 13.63 -10.83
C ALA A 139 -5.81 13.80 -10.19
N SER A 140 -6.57 12.70 -10.05
CA SER A 140 -7.86 12.72 -9.36
C SER A 140 -7.73 13.17 -7.91
N VAL A 141 -6.74 12.68 -7.18
CA VAL A 141 -6.49 13.10 -5.79
C VAL A 141 -6.19 14.59 -5.72
N LEU A 142 -5.31 15.10 -6.58
CA LEU A 142 -4.95 16.52 -6.61
C LEU A 142 -6.14 17.42 -6.95
N VAL A 143 -7.02 16.99 -7.86
CA VAL A 143 -8.27 17.70 -8.16
C VAL A 143 -9.16 17.78 -6.91
N GLN A 144 -9.35 16.66 -6.23
CA GLN A 144 -10.22 16.57 -5.06
C GLN A 144 -9.76 17.45 -3.89
N ILE A 145 -8.45 17.63 -3.72
CA ILE A 145 -7.90 18.51 -2.67
C ILE A 145 -7.64 19.94 -3.13
N GLY A 146 -8.00 20.26 -4.38
CA GLY A 146 -7.94 21.63 -4.91
C GLY A 146 -6.56 22.10 -5.38
N LEU A 147 -5.65 21.17 -5.67
CA LEU A 147 -4.29 21.48 -6.16
C LEU A 147 -4.13 21.29 -7.68
N LEU A 148 -5.14 20.80 -8.34
CA LEU A 148 -5.19 20.67 -9.79
C LEU A 148 -6.61 21.02 -10.27
N ASP A 149 -6.71 21.82 -11.32
CA ASP A 149 -7.99 22.11 -11.95
C ASP A 149 -8.49 20.88 -12.73
N PRO A 150 -9.81 20.61 -12.68
CA PRO A 150 -10.38 19.48 -13.40
C PRO A 150 -10.27 19.62 -14.93
#